data_4f64864e7b0066f59359d04cccc3f844
#
_entry.id   4f64864e7b0066f59359d04cccc3f844
#
_cell.length_a   1.000
_cell.length_b   1.000
_cell.length_c   1.000
_cell.angle_alpha   90.00
_cell.angle_beta   90.00
_cell.angle_gamma   90.00
#
_symmetry.space_group_name_H-M   'P 1'
#
loop_
_entity.id
_entity.type
_entity.pdbx_description
1 polymer ?
#
loop_
_entity_poly.entity_id
_entity_poly.type
_entity_poly.pdbx_seq_one_letter_code
_entity_poly.pdbx_strand_id
1 'polypeptide(L)'
;MGSEMCIRDRPFTHQHLAEINQSLSQLQKSYSSRINFIPVRGNFSRGIFATTYIDCKIDLVEIRRIYEEYYDDHSFTFITDKNPDLKQVVNTNKCLIHLQKIDDKLLIISMIDNLLKGASGQAVHNMNLLFGLEETVGLHLKPSAF
;
A
#
# COMPACT_ATOMS: atom_id res chain seq x y z
N MET A 1 -21.44 21.45 3.31
CA MET A 1 -21.08 20.68 4.53
C MET A 1 -19.70 20.12 4.29
N GLY A 2 -18.69 20.68 4.97
CA GLY A 2 -17.31 20.20 4.85
C GLY A 2 -17.23 18.79 5.40
N SER A 3 -16.71 17.86 4.61
CA SER A 3 -16.41 16.54 5.09
C SER A 3 -15.15 16.63 5.93
N GLU A 4 -15.31 16.56 7.22
CA GLU A 4 -14.21 16.52 8.15
C GLU A 4 -13.44 15.20 8.00
N MET A 5 -12.13 15.28 8.00
CA MET A 5 -11.27 14.11 8.09
C MET A 5 -11.34 13.61 9.53
N CYS A 6 -11.99 12.45 9.72
CA CYS A 6 -12.24 11.90 11.06
C CYS A 6 -11.34 10.71 11.34
N ILE A 7 -10.77 10.64 12.55
CA ILE A 7 -10.17 9.41 13.07
C ILE A 7 -11.30 8.40 13.23
N ARG A 8 -11.15 7.23 12.61
CA ARG A 8 -12.14 6.17 12.70
C ARG A 8 -12.07 5.47 14.06
N ASP A 9 -13.20 4.89 14.49
CA ASP A 9 -13.29 4.11 15.72
C ASP A 9 -12.18 3.04 15.81
N ARG A 10 -11.57 2.93 16.99
CA ARG A 10 -10.52 1.99 17.36
C ARG A 10 -9.10 2.33 16.91
N PRO A 11 -8.53 3.53 17.24
CA PRO A 11 -7.11 3.73 17.15
C PRO A 11 -6.38 2.68 18.02
N PHE A 12 -5.26 2.14 17.50
CA PHE A 12 -4.42 1.13 18.16
C PHE A 12 -5.06 -0.25 18.43
N THR A 13 -6.33 -0.47 18.06
CA THR A 13 -7.06 -1.72 18.29
C THR A 13 -7.83 -2.20 17.07
N HIS A 14 -7.48 -1.72 15.88
CA HIS A 14 -8.14 -2.09 14.62
C HIS A 14 -7.88 -3.56 14.29
N GLN A 15 -8.88 -4.25 13.70
CA GLN A 15 -8.78 -5.67 13.33
C GLN A 15 -7.58 -5.99 12.43
N HIS A 16 -7.24 -5.12 11.47
CA HIS A 16 -6.09 -5.31 10.59
C HIS A 16 -4.74 -5.32 11.32
N LEU A 17 -4.67 -4.81 12.54
CA LEU A 17 -3.42 -4.81 13.31
C LEU A 17 -2.93 -6.23 13.61
N ALA A 18 -3.85 -7.17 13.86
CA ALA A 18 -3.51 -8.57 14.05
C ALA A 18 -2.93 -9.20 12.76
N GLU A 19 -3.54 -8.91 11.61
CA GLU A 19 -3.09 -9.39 10.29
C GLU A 19 -1.72 -8.79 9.92
N ILE A 20 -1.51 -7.50 10.17
CA ILE A 20 -0.23 -6.82 9.92
C ILE A 20 0.88 -7.45 10.79
N ASN A 21 0.63 -7.64 12.09
CA ASN A 21 1.58 -8.26 13.00
C ASN A 21 1.90 -9.70 12.59
N GLN A 22 0.90 -10.48 12.17
CA GLN A 22 1.10 -11.83 11.65
C GLN A 22 2.01 -11.82 10.42
N SER A 23 1.72 -10.97 9.44
CA SER A 23 2.53 -10.85 8.21
C SER A 23 3.97 -10.47 8.51
N LEU A 24 4.19 -9.47 9.37
CA LEU A 24 5.54 -9.04 9.74
C LEU A 24 6.31 -10.13 10.51
N SER A 25 5.64 -10.89 11.38
CA SER A 25 6.25 -12.01 12.11
C SER A 25 6.59 -13.19 11.19
N GLN A 26 5.83 -13.39 10.12
CA GLN A 26 6.14 -14.38 9.09
C GLN A 26 7.36 -14.00 8.25
N LEU A 27 7.45 -12.70 7.88
CA LEU A 27 8.57 -12.16 7.12
C LEU A 27 9.87 -12.11 7.94
N GLN A 28 9.76 -11.76 9.22
CA GLN A 28 10.91 -11.62 10.12
C GLN A 28 10.59 -12.22 11.49
N LYS A 29 11.11 -13.42 11.75
CA LYS A 29 10.87 -14.16 13.01
C LYS A 29 11.29 -13.41 14.28
N SER A 30 12.29 -12.51 14.18
CA SER A 30 12.76 -11.68 15.28
C SER A 30 11.96 -10.39 15.48
N TYR A 31 10.91 -10.16 14.67
CA TYR A 31 10.09 -8.97 14.77
C TYR A 31 9.32 -8.92 16.10
N SER A 32 9.56 -7.89 16.88
CA SER A 32 8.93 -7.68 18.21
C SER A 32 8.44 -6.23 18.43
N SER A 33 8.54 -5.39 17.39
CA SER A 33 8.17 -3.98 17.52
C SER A 33 6.66 -3.78 17.58
N ARG A 34 6.23 -2.82 18.39
CA ARG A 34 4.81 -2.43 18.47
C ARG A 34 4.46 -1.52 17.30
N ILE A 35 3.37 -1.85 16.61
CA ILE A 35 2.81 -1.00 15.56
C ILE A 35 1.76 -0.07 16.17
N ASN A 36 1.90 1.21 15.87
CA ASN A 36 0.87 2.21 16.15
C ASN A 36 0.04 2.40 14.88
N PHE A 37 -1.19 1.90 14.88
CA PHE A 37 -2.10 1.98 13.74
C PHE A 37 -3.27 2.92 14.07
N ILE A 38 -3.42 3.97 13.25
CA ILE A 38 -4.48 4.97 13.41
C ILE A 38 -5.26 5.05 12.09
N PRO A 39 -6.46 4.44 12.02
CA PRO A 39 -7.29 4.55 10.84
C PRO A 39 -7.91 5.93 10.73
N VAL A 40 -7.80 6.55 9.55
CA VAL A 40 -8.34 7.87 9.24
C VAL A 40 -9.31 7.76 8.07
N ARG A 41 -10.42 8.48 8.10
CA ARG A 41 -11.31 8.66 6.95
C ARG A 41 -10.98 9.97 6.24
N GLY A 42 -10.78 9.88 4.92
CA GLY A 42 -10.67 11.04 4.05
C GLY A 42 -11.97 11.34 3.30
N ASN A 43 -12.04 12.53 2.71
CA ASN A 43 -13.15 12.92 1.85
C ASN A 43 -13.00 12.37 0.43
N PHE A 44 -12.96 11.05 0.33
CA PHE A 44 -12.95 10.33 -0.94
C PHE A 44 -13.79 9.07 -0.80
N SER A 45 -14.49 8.72 -1.86
CA SER A 45 -15.42 7.58 -1.87
C SER A 45 -14.70 6.24 -2.01
N ARG A 46 -13.45 6.25 -2.48
CA ARG A 46 -12.73 5.05 -2.90
C ARG A 46 -11.22 5.23 -2.80
N GLY A 47 -10.53 4.18 -2.38
CA GLY A 47 -9.08 4.13 -2.23
C GLY A 47 -8.62 3.96 -0.79
N ILE A 48 -7.38 3.49 -0.63
CA ILE A 48 -6.63 3.46 0.62
C ILE A 48 -5.35 4.25 0.40
N PHE A 49 -5.10 5.17 1.31
CA PHE A 49 -3.86 5.93 1.41
C PHE A 49 -3.21 5.55 2.75
N ALA A 50 -2.10 4.86 2.70
CA ALA A 50 -1.37 4.46 3.89
C ALA A 50 -0.04 5.23 3.98
N THR A 51 0.22 5.79 5.15
CA THR A 51 1.47 6.48 5.47
C THR A 51 2.14 5.73 6.62
N THR A 52 3.33 5.22 6.36
CA THR A 52 4.15 4.51 7.34
C THR A 52 5.45 5.26 7.54
N TYR A 53 5.92 5.40 8.76
CA TYR A 53 7.25 5.95 9.04
C TYR A 53 8.02 5.05 10.01
N ILE A 54 9.32 4.95 9.78
CA ILE A 54 10.23 4.14 10.59
C ILE A 54 11.58 4.89 10.77
N ASP A 55 12.29 4.53 11.84
CA ASP A 55 13.70 4.92 11.96
C ASP A 55 14.54 4.13 10.95
N CYS A 56 15.32 4.83 10.15
CA CYS A 56 16.13 4.22 9.10
C CYS A 56 17.43 4.99 8.89
N LYS A 57 18.57 4.30 9.06
CA LYS A 57 19.91 4.88 8.86
C LYS A 57 20.45 4.70 7.43
N ILE A 58 19.78 3.83 6.63
CA ILE A 58 20.15 3.59 5.23
C ILE A 58 19.80 4.83 4.41
N ASP A 59 20.61 5.19 3.44
CA ASP A 59 20.31 6.32 2.57
C ASP A 59 19.14 6.02 1.60
N LEU A 60 18.51 7.07 1.07
CA LEU A 60 17.33 6.94 0.23
C LEU A 60 17.61 6.21 -1.08
N VAL A 61 18.80 6.37 -1.65
CA VAL A 61 19.19 5.75 -2.93
C VAL A 61 19.22 4.23 -2.75
N GLU A 62 19.85 3.77 -1.68
CA GLU A 62 19.93 2.33 -1.37
C GLU A 62 18.58 1.75 -1.02
N ILE A 63 17.75 2.46 -0.22
CA ILE A 63 16.37 2.03 0.08
C ILE A 63 15.57 1.88 -1.21
N ARG A 64 15.67 2.87 -2.10
CA ARG A 64 14.97 2.84 -3.38
C ARG A 64 15.39 1.65 -4.21
N ARG A 65 16.70 1.39 -4.32
CA ARG A 65 17.23 0.22 -5.03
C ARG A 65 16.65 -1.09 -4.49
N ILE A 66 16.59 -1.25 -3.15
CA ILE A 66 16.00 -2.43 -2.49
C ILE A 66 14.52 -2.61 -2.88
N TYR A 67 13.74 -1.52 -2.88
CA TYR A 67 12.33 -1.58 -3.25
C TYR A 67 12.13 -1.88 -4.74
N GLU A 68 12.92 -1.25 -5.62
CA GLU A 68 12.86 -1.49 -7.07
C GLU A 68 13.24 -2.94 -7.40
N GLU A 69 14.31 -3.47 -6.83
CA GLU A 69 14.70 -4.89 -7.00
C GLU A 69 13.65 -5.86 -6.46
N TYR A 70 13.05 -5.56 -5.30
CA TYR A 70 12.04 -6.43 -4.71
C TYR A 70 10.74 -6.48 -5.52
N TYR A 71 10.34 -5.36 -6.12
CA TYR A 71 9.08 -5.25 -6.85
C TYR A 71 9.24 -5.32 -8.38
N ASP A 72 10.42 -5.61 -8.92
CA ASP A 72 10.70 -5.68 -10.37
C ASP A 72 9.77 -6.67 -11.10
N ASP A 73 9.56 -7.84 -10.51
CA ASP A 73 8.67 -8.88 -11.05
C ASP A 73 7.19 -8.72 -10.66
N HIS A 74 6.81 -7.62 -10.01
CA HIS A 74 5.43 -7.43 -9.53
C HIS A 74 4.61 -6.60 -10.49
N SER A 75 3.76 -7.24 -11.31
CA SER A 75 3.00 -6.64 -12.41
C SER A 75 2.17 -5.40 -12.06
N PHE A 76 1.79 -5.24 -10.79
CA PHE A 76 0.89 -4.16 -10.35
C PHE A 76 1.45 -3.27 -9.23
N THR A 77 2.73 -3.40 -8.85
CA THR A 77 3.35 -2.56 -7.83
C THR A 77 4.43 -1.68 -8.45
N PHE A 78 4.36 -0.38 -8.20
CA PHE A 78 5.24 0.61 -8.84
C PHE A 78 5.83 1.56 -7.81
N ILE A 79 7.14 1.77 -7.88
CA ILE A 79 7.84 2.78 -7.08
C ILE A 79 7.82 4.11 -7.84
N THR A 80 7.39 5.20 -7.17
CA THR A 80 7.23 6.50 -7.81
C THR A 80 8.24 7.53 -7.30
N ASP A 81 8.75 8.36 -8.22
CA ASP A 81 9.63 9.50 -7.87
C ASP A 81 8.88 10.65 -7.23
N LYS A 82 7.66 10.87 -7.68
CA LYS A 82 6.81 11.96 -7.22
C LYS A 82 5.81 11.45 -6.18
N ASN A 83 5.45 12.31 -5.25
CA ASN A 83 4.37 12.03 -4.31
C ASN A 83 3.09 11.71 -5.11
N PRO A 84 2.55 10.48 -4.97
CA PRO A 84 1.44 10.03 -5.80
C PRO A 84 0.11 10.66 -5.37
N ASP A 85 -0.82 10.76 -6.32
CA ASP A 85 -2.21 11.15 -6.08
C ASP A 85 -3.08 9.88 -6.07
N LEU A 86 -4.03 9.81 -5.15
CA LEU A 86 -4.97 8.69 -5.02
C LEU A 86 -5.76 8.42 -6.32
N LYS A 87 -6.01 9.44 -7.13
CA LYS A 87 -6.65 9.31 -8.44
C LYS A 87 -5.88 8.42 -9.43
N GLN A 88 -4.57 8.28 -9.25
CA GLN A 88 -3.74 7.44 -10.11
C GLN A 88 -4.01 5.95 -9.93
N VAL A 89 -4.57 5.54 -8.79
CA VAL A 89 -4.85 4.13 -8.47
C VAL A 89 -6.34 3.80 -8.45
N VAL A 90 -7.22 4.79 -8.25
CA VAL A 90 -8.68 4.55 -8.24
C VAL A 90 -9.13 3.93 -9.56
N ASN A 91 -9.97 2.89 -9.47
CA ASN A 91 -10.42 2.02 -10.57
C ASN A 91 -9.29 1.24 -11.27
N THR A 92 -8.17 1.03 -10.63
CA THR A 92 -7.09 0.17 -11.15
C THR A 92 -6.68 -0.90 -10.14
N ASN A 93 -5.88 -1.86 -10.60
CA ASN A 93 -5.21 -2.84 -9.75
C ASN A 93 -3.79 -2.40 -9.34
N LYS A 94 -3.44 -1.14 -9.54
CA LYS A 94 -2.12 -0.60 -9.19
C LYS A 94 -1.96 -0.43 -7.69
N CYS A 95 -0.76 -0.72 -7.21
CA CYS A 95 -0.22 -0.25 -5.94
C CYS A 95 0.91 0.74 -6.25
N LEU A 96 0.80 1.97 -5.78
CA LEU A 96 1.87 2.97 -5.90
C LEU A 96 2.56 3.12 -4.55
N ILE A 97 3.89 3.09 -4.57
CA ILE A 97 4.73 3.30 -3.39
C ILE A 97 5.65 4.48 -3.65
N HIS A 98 5.67 5.43 -2.73
CA HIS A 98 6.59 6.56 -2.73
C HIS A 98 7.44 6.54 -1.47
N LEU A 99 8.73 6.78 -1.64
CA LEU A 99 9.72 6.75 -0.58
C LEU A 99 10.30 8.14 -0.39
N GLN A 100 10.29 8.62 0.84
CA GLN A 100 10.89 9.89 1.21
C GLN A 100 11.71 9.72 2.49
N LYS A 101 12.87 10.33 2.56
CA LYS A 101 13.70 10.32 3.77
C LYS A 101 13.93 11.74 4.26
N ILE A 102 13.74 11.94 5.55
CA ILE A 102 14.00 13.18 6.26
C ILE A 102 14.80 12.80 7.50
N ASP A 103 16.03 13.26 7.58
CA ASP A 103 17.00 12.86 8.61
C ASP A 103 17.07 11.32 8.74
N ASP A 104 16.88 10.78 9.91
CA ASP A 104 16.85 9.34 10.19
C ASP A 104 15.46 8.70 10.07
N LYS A 105 14.48 9.39 9.48
CA LYS A 105 13.13 8.87 9.27
C LYS A 105 12.89 8.53 7.80
N LEU A 106 12.51 7.29 7.54
CA LEU A 106 11.95 6.87 6.25
C LEU A 106 10.43 6.98 6.31
N LEU A 107 9.89 7.73 5.38
CA LEU A 107 8.45 7.81 5.11
C LEU A 107 8.12 6.96 3.89
N ILE A 108 7.17 6.06 4.04
CA ILE A 108 6.65 5.19 2.99
C ILE A 108 5.19 5.53 2.79
N ILE A 109 4.84 6.00 1.62
CA ILE A 109 3.46 6.28 1.23
C ILE A 109 3.03 5.19 0.26
N SER A 110 1.95 4.48 0.55
CA SER A 110 1.39 3.50 -0.37
C SER A 110 -0.09 3.75 -0.62
N MET A 111 -0.50 3.51 -1.86
CA MET A 111 -1.87 3.76 -2.31
C MET A 111 -2.39 2.61 -3.16
N ILE A 112 -3.62 2.23 -2.91
CA ILE A 112 -4.36 1.25 -3.71
C ILE A 112 -5.82 1.66 -3.86
N ASP A 113 -6.50 1.08 -4.82
CA ASP A 113 -7.96 1.03 -4.85
C ASP A 113 -8.46 -0.07 -3.90
N ASN A 114 -9.26 0.31 -2.89
CA ASN A 114 -9.74 -0.62 -1.87
C ASN A 114 -10.74 -1.68 -2.37
N LEU A 115 -11.42 -1.44 -3.50
CA LEU A 115 -12.43 -2.34 -4.06
C LEU A 115 -11.88 -3.21 -5.20
N LEU A 116 -10.80 -2.78 -5.85
CA LEU A 116 -10.11 -3.55 -6.89
C LEU A 116 -8.85 -4.22 -6.32
N LYS A 117 -7.72 -3.51 -6.22
CA LYS A 117 -6.49 -4.11 -5.67
C LYS A 117 -6.68 -4.65 -4.26
N GLY A 118 -7.50 -3.99 -3.45
CA GLY A 118 -7.81 -4.41 -2.08
C GLY A 118 -8.90 -5.49 -1.96
N ALA A 119 -9.61 -5.85 -3.04
CA ALA A 119 -10.72 -6.80 -2.99
C ALA A 119 -10.88 -7.60 -4.28
N SER A 120 -11.80 -7.21 -5.18
CA SER A 120 -12.17 -8.01 -6.36
C SER A 120 -11.02 -8.23 -7.34
N GLY A 121 -10.18 -7.24 -7.57
CA GLY A 121 -9.01 -7.36 -8.44
C GLY A 121 -7.98 -8.33 -7.87
N GLN A 122 -7.77 -8.33 -6.56
CA GLN A 122 -6.88 -9.32 -5.91
C GLN A 122 -7.46 -10.73 -6.00
N ALA A 123 -8.78 -10.89 -5.92
CA ALA A 123 -9.43 -12.19 -6.10
C ALA A 123 -9.19 -12.74 -7.52
N VAL A 124 -9.36 -11.91 -8.56
CA VAL A 124 -9.06 -12.28 -9.96
C VAL A 124 -7.57 -12.60 -10.13
N HIS A 125 -6.69 -11.79 -9.55
CA HIS A 125 -5.25 -12.03 -9.59
C HIS A 125 -4.88 -13.39 -8.99
N ASN A 126 -5.37 -13.69 -7.80
CA ASN A 126 -5.16 -14.98 -7.15
C ASN A 126 -5.74 -16.15 -7.97
N MET A 127 -6.90 -15.95 -8.59
CA MET A 127 -7.49 -16.93 -9.50
C MET A 127 -6.58 -17.21 -10.70
N ASN A 128 -6.06 -16.15 -11.35
CA ASN A 128 -5.14 -16.31 -12.47
C ASN A 128 -3.92 -17.15 -12.08
N LEU A 129 -3.29 -16.84 -10.96
CA LEU A 129 -2.14 -17.59 -10.45
C LEU A 129 -2.51 -19.04 -10.11
N LEU A 130 -3.65 -19.28 -9.45
CA LEU A 130 -4.09 -20.61 -9.03
C LEU A 130 -4.35 -21.54 -10.22
N PHE A 131 -4.92 -20.99 -11.31
CA PHE A 131 -5.25 -21.77 -12.51
C PHE A 131 -4.17 -21.73 -13.59
N GLY A 132 -3.00 -21.16 -13.30
CA GLY A 132 -1.88 -21.08 -14.26
C GLY A 132 -2.18 -20.20 -15.48
N LEU A 133 -3.09 -19.23 -15.33
CA LEU A 133 -3.35 -18.21 -16.35
C LEU A 133 -2.25 -17.13 -16.28
N GLU A 134 -2.15 -16.33 -17.35
CA GLU A 134 -1.30 -15.16 -17.30
C GLU A 134 -1.80 -14.21 -16.19
N GLU A 135 -0.89 -13.77 -15.32
CA GLU A 135 -1.15 -13.04 -14.08
C GLU A 135 -2.05 -11.82 -14.27
N THR A 136 -1.88 -11.11 -15.40
CA THR A 136 -2.49 -9.81 -15.65
C THR A 136 -3.84 -9.86 -16.38
N VAL A 137 -4.29 -11.04 -16.81
CA VAL A 137 -5.53 -11.20 -17.57
C VAL A 137 -6.73 -10.61 -16.81
N GLY A 138 -7.44 -9.70 -17.48
CA GLY A 138 -8.63 -9.02 -16.94
C GLY A 138 -8.34 -7.92 -15.90
N LEU A 139 -7.06 -7.63 -15.63
CA LEU A 139 -6.65 -6.72 -14.54
C LEU A 139 -6.09 -5.36 -15.02
N HIS A 140 -5.82 -5.21 -16.32
CA HIS A 140 -5.38 -3.93 -16.91
C HIS A 140 -6.56 -2.96 -17.03
N LEU A 141 -6.82 -2.20 -16.00
CA LEU A 141 -7.88 -1.19 -15.95
C LEU A 141 -7.28 0.22 -16.02
N LYS A 142 -8.06 1.15 -16.54
CA LYS A 142 -7.67 2.57 -16.61
C LYS A 142 -8.19 3.32 -15.38
N PRO A 143 -7.41 4.24 -14.81
CA PRO A 143 -7.88 5.11 -13.75
C PRO A 143 -9.07 5.95 -14.24
N SER A 144 -9.98 6.29 -13.33
CA SER A 144 -11.05 7.23 -13.65
C SER A 144 -10.47 8.62 -13.83
N ALA A 145 -10.76 9.25 -14.97
CA ALA A 145 -10.59 10.69 -15.12
C ALA A 145 -11.72 11.40 -14.33
N PHE A 146 -11.36 12.29 -13.43
CA PHE A 146 -12.26 13.19 -12.73
C PHE A 146 -12.04 14.61 -13.22
#